data_b833762b9a1aff76fec2735f0dc43a49
#
_entry.id   b833762b9a1aff76fec2735f0dc43a49
#
_cell.length_a   1.000
_cell.length_b   1.000
_cell.length_c   1.000
_cell.angle_alpha   90.00
_cell.angle_beta   90.00
_cell.angle_gamma   90.00
#
_symmetry.space_group_name_H-M   'P 1'
#
loop_
_entity.id
_entity.type
_entity.pdbx_description
1 polymer ?
#
loop_
_entity_poly.entity_id
_entity_poly.type
_entity_poly.pdbx_seq_one_letter_code
_entity_poly.pdbx_strand_id
1 'polypeptide(L)'
;GNWQHDYVTRIFKKENLKGWRGTIHESPIYFGQEIKLKQSLIHLTHRNTQDNLRKSADWTIKEAVALEAAMVKKVTLRLILRKGIMEFYRRAFKYQGYKDGVPGLIEALVQAINRMIVYIQVWELQQKPSIATRYAKIEQEIKNLWRREGKINL
;
A
#
# COMPACT_ATOMS: atom_id res chain seq x y z
N GLY A 1 21.12 -9.06 -1.23
CA GLY A 1 20.19 -9.08 -0.12
C GLY A 1 19.68 -10.46 0.22
N ASN A 2 19.46 -10.74 1.50
CA ASN A 2 18.94 -12.03 1.99
C ASN A 2 17.42 -12.17 1.88
N TRP A 3 16.81 -11.49 0.92
CA TRP A 3 15.40 -11.67 0.62
C TRP A 3 15.18 -13.10 0.11
N GLN A 4 14.19 -13.78 0.67
CA GLN A 4 13.83 -15.12 0.17
C GLN A 4 13.50 -15.04 -1.31
N HIS A 5 13.93 -16.05 -2.08
CA HIS A 5 13.57 -16.16 -3.48
C HIS A 5 12.05 -16.19 -3.61
N ASP A 6 11.50 -15.19 -4.29
CA ASP A 6 10.09 -15.14 -4.63
C ASP A 6 9.91 -15.70 -6.04
N TYR A 7 9.11 -16.76 -6.17
CA TYR A 7 8.81 -17.36 -7.44
C TYR A 7 7.54 -16.74 -8.02
N VAL A 8 7.71 -15.95 -9.07
CA VAL A 8 6.60 -15.32 -9.77
C VAL A 8 6.52 -15.86 -11.18
N THR A 9 5.37 -16.39 -11.55
CA THR A 9 5.13 -16.92 -12.90
C THR A 9 5.04 -15.75 -13.88
N ARG A 10 5.97 -15.69 -14.85
CA ARG A 10 6.14 -14.56 -15.78
C ARG A 10 6.05 -14.94 -17.25
N ILE A 11 6.33 -16.19 -17.60
CA ILE A 11 6.37 -16.66 -18.99
C ILE A 11 5.28 -17.69 -19.19
N PHE A 12 4.42 -17.46 -20.17
CA PHE A 12 3.28 -18.31 -20.48
C PHE A 12 3.23 -18.59 -21.97
N LYS A 13 2.75 -19.76 -22.35
CA LYS A 13 2.20 -19.94 -23.68
C LYS A 13 0.86 -19.19 -23.75
N LYS A 14 0.67 -18.34 -24.77
CA LYS A 14 -0.50 -17.45 -24.88
C LYS A 14 -1.82 -18.25 -24.82
N GLU A 15 -1.86 -19.42 -25.43
CA GLU A 15 -3.01 -20.32 -25.43
C GLU A 15 -3.37 -20.88 -24.05
N ASN A 16 -2.41 -20.96 -23.13
CA ASN A 16 -2.61 -21.51 -21.80
C ASN A 16 -3.05 -20.46 -20.78
N LEU A 17 -2.86 -19.17 -21.04
CA LEU A 17 -3.27 -18.08 -20.16
C LEU A 17 -4.75 -17.80 -20.36
N LYS A 18 -5.55 -17.97 -19.29
CA LYS A 18 -6.99 -17.73 -19.29
C LYS A 18 -7.38 -16.34 -18.79
N GLY A 19 -6.52 -15.72 -17.98
CA GLY A 19 -6.78 -14.41 -17.41
C GLY A 19 -5.94 -14.14 -16.16
N TRP A 20 -6.34 -13.11 -15.41
CA TRP A 20 -5.68 -12.68 -14.19
C TRP A 20 -6.70 -12.61 -13.04
N ARG A 21 -6.28 -12.93 -11.85
CA ARG A 21 -7.07 -12.82 -10.62
C ARG A 21 -6.35 -11.94 -9.62
N GLY A 22 -7.11 -11.05 -8.99
CA GLY A 22 -6.62 -10.08 -8.01
C GLY A 22 -6.54 -8.66 -8.57
N THR A 23 -6.70 -7.66 -7.71
CA THR A 23 -6.66 -6.24 -8.07
C THR A 23 -5.33 -5.57 -7.74
N ILE A 24 -4.57 -6.12 -6.79
CA ILE A 24 -3.31 -5.57 -6.29
C ILE A 24 -2.14 -6.53 -6.54
N HIS A 25 -2.34 -7.80 -6.24
CA HIS A 25 -1.37 -8.87 -6.49
C HIS A 25 -1.97 -9.81 -7.51
N GLU A 26 -1.93 -9.36 -8.77
CA GLU A 26 -2.49 -10.15 -9.86
C GLU A 26 -1.74 -11.47 -10.00
N SER A 27 -2.50 -12.55 -9.94
CA SER A 27 -2.00 -13.91 -10.18
C SER A 27 -2.57 -14.43 -11.48
N PRO A 28 -1.76 -15.02 -12.38
CA PRO A 28 -2.26 -15.57 -13.63
C PRO A 28 -3.13 -16.80 -13.39
N ILE A 29 -4.18 -16.95 -14.20
CA ILE A 29 -4.99 -18.14 -14.29
C ILE A 29 -4.57 -18.86 -15.58
N TYR A 30 -3.96 -20.03 -15.48
CA TYR A 30 -3.40 -20.75 -16.63
C TYR A 30 -3.50 -22.25 -16.47
N PHE A 31 -3.29 -22.97 -17.55
CA PHE A 31 -3.17 -24.42 -17.59
C PHE A 31 -1.75 -24.84 -17.92
N GLY A 32 -1.33 -25.99 -17.41
CA GLY A 32 -0.04 -26.60 -17.71
C GLY A 32 0.84 -26.76 -16.49
N GLN A 33 2.02 -27.31 -16.70
CA GLN A 33 3.01 -27.52 -15.65
C GLN A 33 3.88 -26.29 -15.47
N GLU A 34 4.19 -25.95 -14.22
CA GLU A 34 5.16 -24.92 -13.88
C GLU A 34 6.58 -25.45 -13.99
N ILE A 35 7.44 -24.66 -14.61
CA ILE A 35 8.89 -24.92 -14.65
C ILE A 35 9.59 -23.76 -13.94
N LYS A 36 10.41 -24.09 -12.96
CA LYS A 36 11.25 -23.11 -12.27
C LYS A 36 12.52 -22.87 -13.07
N LEU A 37 12.77 -21.60 -13.43
CA LEU A 37 14.02 -21.21 -14.04
C LEU A 37 15.14 -21.21 -12.99
N LYS A 38 16.34 -21.60 -13.39
CA LYS A 38 17.53 -21.60 -12.51
C LYS A 38 18.08 -20.18 -12.31
N GLN A 39 17.89 -19.30 -13.27
CA GLN A 39 18.37 -17.93 -13.23
C GLN A 39 17.34 -17.03 -12.52
N SER A 40 17.83 -16.13 -11.68
CA SER A 40 17.01 -15.14 -11.02
C SER A 40 16.84 -13.88 -11.87
N LEU A 41 15.64 -13.30 -11.87
CA LEU A 41 15.42 -11.95 -12.39
C LEU A 41 15.84 -10.92 -11.34
N ILE A 42 16.64 -9.95 -11.76
CA ILE A 42 16.93 -8.77 -10.93
C ILE A 42 15.80 -7.77 -11.13
N HIS A 43 15.07 -7.49 -10.05
CA HIS A 43 13.95 -6.55 -10.08
C HIS A 43 14.34 -5.23 -9.41
N LEU A 44 14.60 -4.20 -10.21
CA LEU A 44 14.87 -2.85 -9.73
C LEU A 44 13.54 -2.14 -9.50
N THR A 45 13.10 -2.03 -8.24
CA THR A 45 11.77 -1.53 -7.89
C THR A 45 11.67 -0.02 -7.85
N HIS A 46 12.67 0.67 -7.31
CA HIS A 46 12.73 2.13 -7.20
C HIS A 46 14.18 2.59 -7.08
N ARG A 47 14.46 3.80 -7.55
CA ARG A 47 15.82 4.36 -7.59
C ARG A 47 16.16 5.14 -6.31
N ASN A 48 15.16 5.73 -5.68
CA ASN A 48 15.31 6.59 -4.52
C ASN A 48 14.02 6.61 -3.69
N THR A 49 14.07 7.28 -2.54
CA THR A 49 12.93 7.41 -1.63
C THR A 49 11.74 8.12 -2.29
N GLN A 50 11.97 9.12 -3.13
CA GLN A 50 10.90 9.85 -3.81
C GLN A 50 10.10 8.93 -4.76
N ASP A 51 10.80 8.11 -5.55
CA ASP A 51 10.16 7.13 -6.43
C ASP A 51 9.38 6.07 -5.61
N ASN A 52 9.95 5.66 -4.47
CA ASN A 52 9.26 4.75 -3.55
C ASN A 52 7.97 5.37 -3.00
N LEU A 53 8.00 6.62 -2.52
CA LEU A 53 6.84 7.31 -1.98
C LEU A 53 5.72 7.50 -3.02
N ARG A 54 6.07 7.90 -4.25
CA ARG A 54 5.08 8.02 -5.35
C ARG A 54 4.37 6.69 -5.60
N LYS A 55 5.16 5.62 -5.72
CA LYS A 55 4.63 4.28 -5.93
C LYS A 55 3.79 3.81 -4.73
N SER A 56 4.23 4.12 -3.52
CA SER A 56 3.52 3.78 -2.29
C SER A 56 2.16 4.47 -2.20
N ALA A 57 2.04 5.72 -2.64
CA ALA A 57 0.77 6.45 -2.63
C ALA A 57 -0.31 5.72 -3.44
N ASP A 58 0.04 5.20 -4.63
CA ASP A 58 -0.89 4.45 -5.48
C ASP A 58 -1.24 3.06 -4.92
N TRP A 59 -0.29 2.41 -4.27
CA TRP A 59 -0.49 1.05 -3.77
C TRP A 59 -1.22 1.01 -2.44
N THR A 60 -0.88 1.92 -1.52
CA THR A 60 -1.47 1.92 -0.18
C THR A 60 -2.98 2.13 -0.20
N ILE A 61 -3.47 3.03 -1.07
CA ILE A 61 -4.92 3.27 -1.19
C ILE A 61 -5.65 2.06 -1.78
N LYS A 62 -5.08 1.39 -2.77
CA LYS A 62 -5.67 0.18 -3.33
C LYS A 62 -5.77 -0.93 -2.27
N GLU A 63 -4.72 -1.12 -1.48
CA GLU A 63 -4.71 -2.09 -0.39
C GLU A 63 -5.72 -1.70 0.70
N ALA A 64 -5.84 -0.42 1.04
CA ALA A 64 -6.80 0.07 2.02
C ALA A 64 -8.25 -0.21 1.59
N VAL A 65 -8.58 0.07 0.32
CA VAL A 65 -9.90 -0.22 -0.24
C VAL A 65 -10.21 -1.73 -0.21
N ALA A 66 -9.22 -2.56 -0.58
CA ALA A 66 -9.39 -4.02 -0.53
C ALA A 66 -9.59 -4.55 0.90
N LEU A 67 -8.88 -3.99 1.89
CA LEU A 67 -9.05 -4.35 3.30
C LEU A 67 -10.41 -3.90 3.84
N GLU A 68 -10.87 -2.70 3.49
CA GLU A 68 -12.17 -2.19 3.89
C GLU A 68 -13.30 -3.06 3.31
N ALA A 69 -13.21 -3.40 2.02
CA ALA A 69 -14.16 -4.31 1.36
C ALA A 69 -14.18 -5.72 1.99
N ALA A 70 -13.06 -6.17 2.57
CA ALA A 70 -12.97 -7.43 3.32
C ALA A 70 -13.54 -7.32 4.75
N MET A 71 -14.26 -6.24 5.08
CA MET A 71 -14.90 -5.99 6.38
C MET A 71 -13.93 -6.08 7.58
N VAL A 72 -12.79 -5.46 7.45
CA VAL A 72 -11.84 -5.36 8.55
C VAL A 72 -12.48 -4.64 9.75
N LYS A 73 -12.21 -5.14 10.96
CA LYS A 73 -12.69 -4.52 12.20
C LYS A 73 -12.31 -3.04 12.25
N LYS A 74 -13.09 -2.25 13.01
CA LYS A 74 -12.84 -0.82 13.22
C LYS A 74 -11.37 -0.56 13.57
N VAL A 75 -10.74 0.27 12.76
CA VAL A 75 -9.32 0.62 12.92
C VAL A 75 -9.16 1.64 14.04
N THR A 76 -8.18 1.42 14.91
CA THR A 76 -7.81 2.29 16.03
C THR A 76 -6.34 2.68 15.91
N LEU A 77 -5.93 3.78 16.55
CA LEU A 77 -4.52 4.20 16.61
C LEU A 77 -3.60 3.07 17.12
N ARG A 78 -4.03 2.34 18.15
CA ARG A 78 -3.28 1.18 18.66
C ARG A 78 -3.05 0.11 17.59
N LEU A 79 -4.06 -0.14 16.76
CA LEU A 79 -3.94 -1.11 15.67
C LEU A 79 -2.95 -0.63 14.60
N ILE A 80 -3.03 0.66 14.21
CA ILE A 80 -2.11 1.28 13.24
C ILE A 80 -0.66 1.11 13.71
N LEU A 81 -0.36 1.57 14.93
CA LEU A 81 0.99 1.46 15.50
C LEU A 81 1.48 0.02 15.59
N ARG A 82 0.62 -0.88 16.09
CA ARG A 82 0.95 -2.31 16.17
C ARG A 82 1.31 -2.90 14.80
N LYS A 83 0.57 -2.56 13.76
CA LYS A 83 0.82 -3.07 12.39
C LYS A 83 2.12 -2.55 11.82
N GLY A 84 2.46 -1.28 12.06
CA GLY A 84 3.75 -0.72 11.67
C GLY A 84 4.92 -1.40 12.38
N ILE A 85 4.84 -1.53 13.71
CA ILE A 85 5.90 -2.18 14.51
C ILE A 85 6.10 -3.63 14.08
N MET A 86 5.00 -4.38 13.90
CA MET A 86 5.08 -5.77 13.45
C MET A 86 5.69 -5.91 12.04
N GLU A 87 5.38 -4.98 11.13
CA GLU A 87 5.96 -4.96 9.79
C GLU A 87 7.44 -4.66 9.84
N PHE A 88 7.85 -3.67 10.64
CA PHE A 88 9.27 -3.38 10.87
C PHE A 88 10.02 -4.60 11.41
N TYR A 89 9.51 -5.20 12.48
CA TYR A 89 10.12 -6.39 13.08
C TYR A 89 10.24 -7.53 12.07
N ARG A 90 9.19 -7.77 11.30
CA ARG A 90 9.16 -8.82 10.29
C ARG A 90 10.26 -8.62 9.25
N ARG A 91 10.43 -7.40 8.73
CA ARG A 91 11.40 -7.10 7.68
C ARG A 91 12.81 -6.96 8.22
N ALA A 92 12.98 -6.22 9.30
CA ALA A 92 14.30 -5.99 9.87
C ALA A 92 14.91 -7.29 10.44
N PHE A 93 14.14 -8.09 11.18
CA PHE A 93 14.66 -9.23 11.92
C PHE A 93 14.26 -10.57 11.33
N LYS A 94 12.96 -10.85 11.14
CA LYS A 94 12.52 -12.16 10.62
C LYS A 94 13.04 -12.42 9.20
N TYR A 95 13.01 -11.42 8.32
CA TYR A 95 13.58 -11.51 6.97
C TYR A 95 15.02 -11.04 6.88
N GLN A 96 15.65 -10.82 8.04
CA GLN A 96 17.08 -10.53 8.19
C GLN A 96 17.55 -9.28 7.40
N GLY A 97 16.68 -8.28 7.22
CA GLY A 97 17.04 -7.03 6.55
C GLY A 97 18.24 -6.31 7.20
N TYR A 98 18.45 -6.52 8.52
CA TYR A 98 19.63 -5.99 9.22
C TYR A 98 20.97 -6.49 8.63
N LYS A 99 20.97 -7.64 7.94
CA LYS A 99 22.19 -8.17 7.29
C LYS A 99 22.61 -7.37 6.06
N ASP A 100 21.67 -6.62 5.48
CA ASP A 100 21.96 -5.69 4.39
C ASP A 100 22.44 -4.30 4.92
N GLY A 101 22.67 -4.20 6.23
CA GLY A 101 23.12 -2.97 6.87
C GLY A 101 22.07 -1.87 6.88
N VAL A 102 22.53 -0.60 6.79
CA VAL A 102 21.66 0.58 6.81
C VAL A 102 20.58 0.55 5.71
N PRO A 103 20.89 0.22 4.43
CA PRO A 103 19.86 0.13 3.40
C PRO A 103 18.72 -0.84 3.72
N GLY A 104 19.03 -2.00 4.28
CA GLY A 104 18.01 -2.98 4.66
C GLY A 104 17.11 -2.51 5.81
N LEU A 105 17.67 -1.79 6.78
CA LEU A 105 16.91 -1.20 7.88
C LEU A 105 16.04 -0.02 7.41
N ILE A 106 16.56 0.82 6.50
CA ILE A 106 15.77 1.90 5.87
C ILE A 106 14.58 1.30 5.12
N GLU A 107 14.80 0.26 4.32
CA GLU A 107 13.71 -0.40 3.59
C GLU A 107 12.67 -0.99 4.56
N ALA A 108 13.10 -1.63 5.64
CA ALA A 108 12.20 -2.14 6.67
C ALA A 108 11.35 -1.02 7.30
N LEU A 109 11.96 0.16 7.55
CA LEU A 109 11.27 1.33 8.09
C LEU A 109 10.24 1.89 7.09
N VAL A 110 10.63 2.07 5.82
CA VAL A 110 9.72 2.56 4.77
C VAL A 110 8.50 1.64 4.63
N GLN A 111 8.71 0.33 4.65
CA GLN A 111 7.62 -0.63 4.55
C GLN A 111 6.72 -0.63 5.80
N ALA A 112 7.27 -0.38 6.98
CA ALA A 112 6.51 -0.19 8.21
C ALA A 112 5.61 1.06 8.13
N ILE A 113 6.16 2.18 7.62
CA ILE A 113 5.41 3.42 7.38
C ILE A 113 4.28 3.16 6.36
N ASN A 114 4.57 2.52 5.24
CA ASN A 114 3.56 2.16 4.25
C ASN A 114 2.43 1.32 4.86
N ARG A 115 2.76 0.36 5.71
CA ARG A 115 1.76 -0.44 6.44
C ARG A 115 0.89 0.42 7.35
N MET A 116 1.47 1.40 8.04
CA MET A 116 0.70 2.35 8.85
C MET A 116 -0.23 3.21 7.98
N ILE A 117 0.25 3.72 6.84
CA ILE A 117 -0.54 4.52 5.89
C ILE A 117 -1.76 3.72 5.40
N VAL A 118 -1.59 2.45 5.03
CA VAL A 118 -2.73 1.59 4.64
C VAL A 118 -3.80 1.58 5.74
N TYR A 119 -3.44 1.36 7.00
CA TYR A 119 -4.41 1.32 8.09
C TYR A 119 -4.98 2.70 8.44
N ILE A 120 -4.23 3.80 8.24
CA ILE A 120 -4.77 5.16 8.33
C ILE A 120 -5.85 5.37 7.26
N GLN A 121 -5.57 5.00 6.01
CA GLN A 121 -6.53 5.10 4.92
C GLN A 121 -7.78 4.22 5.14
N VAL A 122 -7.62 3.00 5.71
CA VAL A 122 -8.79 2.20 6.13
C VAL A 122 -9.61 2.93 7.19
N TRP A 123 -8.95 3.55 8.18
CA TRP A 123 -9.63 4.36 9.20
C TRP A 123 -10.40 5.53 8.57
N GLU A 124 -9.83 6.21 7.58
CA GLU A 124 -10.49 7.28 6.82
C GLU A 124 -11.73 6.77 6.09
N LEU A 125 -11.63 5.63 5.40
CA LEU A 125 -12.75 4.98 4.69
C LEU A 125 -13.89 4.58 5.65
N GLN A 126 -13.56 4.23 6.89
CA GLN A 126 -14.53 3.85 7.93
C GLN A 126 -15.26 5.05 8.54
N GLN A 127 -14.88 6.31 8.25
CA GLN A 127 -15.54 7.48 8.84
C GLN A 127 -16.92 7.73 8.22
N LYS A 128 -17.90 8.04 9.07
CA LYS A 128 -19.25 8.43 8.63
C LYS A 128 -19.71 9.67 9.41
N PRO A 129 -20.03 10.80 8.76
CA PRO A 129 -19.81 11.05 7.33
C PRO A 129 -18.33 11.01 6.94
N SER A 130 -18.04 10.80 5.66
CA SER A 130 -16.65 10.70 5.17
C SER A 130 -15.85 11.97 5.48
N ILE A 131 -14.53 11.87 5.54
CA ILE A 131 -13.65 13.04 5.77
C ILE A 131 -13.84 14.06 4.65
N ALA A 132 -13.96 13.63 3.39
CA ALA A 132 -14.25 14.51 2.26
C ALA A 132 -15.57 15.27 2.42
N THR A 133 -16.62 14.61 2.89
CA THR A 133 -17.92 15.25 3.17
C THR A 133 -17.82 16.29 4.27
N ARG A 134 -17.07 15.98 5.34
CA ARG A 134 -16.84 16.95 6.44
C ARG A 134 -16.04 18.16 5.95
N TYR A 135 -15.02 17.94 5.15
CA TYR A 135 -14.19 18.99 4.59
C TYR A 135 -15.00 19.90 3.67
N ALA A 136 -15.79 19.34 2.76
CA ALA A 136 -16.67 20.11 1.86
C ALA A 136 -17.70 20.97 2.65
N LYS A 137 -18.22 20.45 3.76
CA LYS A 137 -19.13 21.20 4.63
C LYS A 137 -18.42 22.42 5.26
N ILE A 138 -17.23 22.22 5.83
CA ILE A 138 -16.44 23.30 6.43
C ILE A 138 -16.08 24.35 5.36
N GLU A 139 -15.66 23.92 4.18
CA GLU A 139 -15.36 24.83 3.06
C GLU A 139 -16.57 25.68 2.68
N GLN A 140 -17.75 25.08 2.62
CA GLN A 140 -18.98 25.81 2.34
C GLN A 140 -19.35 26.80 3.45
N GLU A 141 -19.18 26.42 4.71
CA GLU A 141 -19.39 27.31 5.84
C GLU A 141 -18.45 28.54 5.80
N ILE A 142 -17.16 28.30 5.50
CA ILE A 142 -16.18 29.39 5.34
C ILE A 142 -16.57 30.33 4.18
N LYS A 143 -16.92 29.77 3.01
CA LYS A 143 -17.40 30.57 1.86
C LYS A 143 -18.62 31.43 2.21
N ASN A 144 -19.58 30.88 2.97
CA ASN A 144 -20.76 31.61 3.41
C ASN A 144 -20.42 32.74 4.39
N LEU A 145 -19.50 32.50 5.33
CA LEU A 145 -19.03 33.54 6.25
C LEU A 145 -18.36 34.70 5.50
N TRP A 146 -17.49 34.39 4.56
CA TRP A 146 -16.80 35.42 3.77
C TRP A 146 -17.73 36.23 2.89
N ARG A 147 -18.77 35.62 2.31
CA ARG A 147 -19.82 36.35 1.56
C ARG A 147 -20.59 37.31 2.47
N ARG A 148 -20.94 36.89 3.70
CA ARG A 148 -21.66 37.76 4.66
C ARG A 148 -20.81 38.95 5.12
N GLU A 149 -19.51 38.76 5.24
CA GLU A 149 -18.57 39.80 5.65
C GLU A 149 -18.14 40.72 4.48
N GLY A 150 -18.67 40.53 3.26
CA GLY A 150 -18.34 41.33 2.10
C GLY A 150 -16.90 41.24 1.59
N LYS A 151 -16.16 40.24 2.06
CA LYS A 151 -14.72 40.06 1.76
C LYS A 151 -14.44 39.36 0.42
N ILE A 152 -15.43 38.73 -0.19
CA ILE A 152 -15.32 38.09 -1.51
C ILE A 152 -16.61 38.31 -2.31
N ASN A 153 -16.49 38.97 -3.44
CA ASN A 153 -17.45 38.86 -4.57
C ASN A 153 -16.98 37.65 -5.41
N LEU A 154 -17.60 36.50 -5.26
CA LEU A 154 -17.43 35.35 -6.12
C LEU A 154 -18.55 35.32 -7.15
#